data_39f6d734dea1366914bb506a2cf841ec
#
_entry.id   39f6d734dea1366914bb506a2cf841ec
#
_cell.length_a   1.000
_cell.length_b   1.000
_cell.length_c   1.000
_cell.angle_alpha   90.00
_cell.angle_beta   90.00
_cell.angle_gamma   90.00
#
_symmetry.space_group_name_H-M   'P 1'
#
loop_
_entity.id
_entity.type
_entity.pdbx_description
1 polymer ?
#
loop_
_entity_poly.entity_id
_entity_poly.type
_entity_poly.pdbx_seq_one_letter_code
_entity_poly.pdbx_strand_id
1 'polypeptide(L)'
;MAAPVECSLKMQFSLLVLQEAFAVVREASKRVLGLRPFDVQLIGGMVLHKGEIAEMKTGEGKTLVAILPAYLNALSGKGVHVVTVNDYLARRDCEWVGQVPRFLGLQVGLIQRMSSHHMFITAVCAISNCPYSSVTSFSTLILKT
;
A
#
# COMPACT_ATOMS: atom_id res chain seq x y z
N MET A 1 -18.69 24.69 -21.54
CA MET A 1 -19.10 23.26 -21.42
C MET A 1 -17.93 22.36 -21.87
N ALA A 2 -16.86 22.23 -21.05
CA ALA A 2 -15.70 21.39 -21.40
C ALA A 2 -15.36 20.32 -20.31
N ALA A 3 -16.28 20.05 -19.41
CA ALA A 3 -16.05 19.17 -18.24
C ALA A 3 -16.07 17.63 -18.47
N PRO A 4 -16.72 17.03 -19.49
CA PRO A 4 -16.82 15.56 -19.56
C PRO A 4 -15.58 14.89 -20.16
N VAL A 5 -14.82 15.53 -21.02
CA VAL A 5 -13.70 14.89 -21.74
C VAL A 5 -12.45 14.79 -20.86
N GLU A 6 -12.13 15.81 -20.09
CA GLU A 6 -10.97 15.79 -19.17
C GLU A 6 -11.16 14.80 -18.02
N CYS A 7 -12.38 14.64 -17.53
CA CYS A 7 -12.69 13.65 -16.49
C CYS A 7 -12.51 12.22 -17.03
N SER A 8 -12.95 11.97 -18.28
CA SER A 8 -12.81 10.67 -18.93
C SER A 8 -11.34 10.30 -19.18
N LEU A 9 -10.53 11.24 -19.66
CA LEU A 9 -9.09 11.01 -19.91
C LEU A 9 -8.31 10.77 -18.62
N LYS A 10 -8.59 11.52 -17.54
CA LYS A 10 -7.96 11.31 -16.23
C LYS A 10 -8.34 9.94 -15.65
N MET A 11 -9.59 9.51 -15.83
CA MET A 11 -10.07 8.22 -15.34
C MET A 11 -9.45 7.07 -16.14
N GLN A 12 -9.32 7.17 -17.46
CA GLN A 12 -8.65 6.17 -18.29
C GLN A 12 -7.15 6.07 -17.98
N PHE A 13 -6.47 7.20 -17.80
CA PHE A 13 -5.06 7.23 -17.41
C PHE A 13 -4.84 6.62 -16.02
N SER A 14 -5.70 6.94 -15.06
CA SER A 14 -5.66 6.34 -13.71
C SER A 14 -5.86 4.82 -13.76
N LEU A 15 -6.75 4.32 -14.62
CA LEU A 15 -7.01 2.89 -14.76
C LEU A 15 -5.83 2.13 -15.39
N LEU A 16 -5.18 2.72 -16.39
CA LEU A 16 -3.98 2.13 -17.01
C LEU A 16 -2.83 2.03 -16.02
N VAL A 17 -2.56 3.11 -15.29
CA VAL A 17 -1.51 3.14 -14.26
C VAL A 17 -1.79 2.12 -13.15
N LEU A 18 -3.06 1.92 -12.75
CA LEU A 18 -3.45 0.92 -11.77
C LEU A 18 -3.12 -0.50 -12.25
N GLN A 19 -3.49 -0.82 -13.50
CA GLN A 19 -3.23 -2.16 -14.06
C GLN A 19 -1.75 -2.45 -14.15
N GLU A 20 -0.95 -1.50 -14.66
CA GLU A 20 0.50 -1.64 -14.75
C GLU A 20 1.15 -1.77 -13.36
N ALA A 21 0.80 -0.89 -12.42
CA ALA A 21 1.33 -0.93 -11.07
C ALA A 21 1.03 -2.26 -10.36
N PHE A 22 -0.20 -2.77 -10.50
CA PHE A 22 -0.59 -4.05 -9.90
C PHE A 22 0.12 -5.23 -10.56
N ALA A 23 0.31 -5.19 -11.88
CA ALA A 23 1.07 -6.21 -12.60
C ALA A 23 2.55 -6.22 -12.16
N VAL A 24 3.16 -5.06 -12.01
CA VAL A 24 4.55 -4.90 -11.53
C VAL A 24 4.70 -5.45 -10.10
N VAL A 25 3.81 -5.07 -9.18
CA VAL A 25 3.83 -5.56 -7.80
C VAL A 25 3.59 -7.07 -7.75
N ARG A 26 2.66 -7.60 -8.57
CA ARG A 26 2.39 -9.03 -8.66
C ARG A 26 3.61 -9.84 -9.07
N GLU A 27 4.33 -9.36 -10.09
CA GLU A 27 5.57 -10.01 -10.55
C GLU A 27 6.72 -9.83 -9.56
N ALA A 28 6.88 -8.64 -8.97
CA ALA A 28 7.88 -8.37 -7.94
C ALA A 28 7.66 -9.26 -6.70
N SER A 29 6.41 -9.42 -6.25
CA SER A 29 6.06 -10.31 -5.12
C SER A 29 6.45 -11.76 -5.41
N LYS A 30 6.23 -12.23 -6.64
CA LYS A 30 6.66 -13.56 -7.06
C LYS A 30 8.18 -13.72 -7.01
N ARG A 31 8.93 -12.72 -7.46
CA ARG A 31 10.40 -12.77 -7.50
C ARG A 31 11.03 -12.65 -6.12
N VAL A 32 10.50 -11.78 -5.27
CA VAL A 32 11.10 -11.44 -3.97
C VAL A 32 10.62 -12.37 -2.86
N LEU A 33 9.31 -12.64 -2.81
CA LEU A 33 8.67 -13.43 -1.74
C LEU A 33 8.36 -14.86 -2.14
N GLY A 34 8.47 -15.21 -3.43
CA GLY A 34 7.99 -16.48 -3.96
C GLY A 34 6.45 -16.59 -4.01
N LEU A 35 5.74 -15.53 -3.70
CA LEU A 35 4.28 -15.48 -3.59
C LEU A 35 3.68 -14.63 -4.70
N ARG A 36 2.87 -15.24 -5.55
CA ARG A 36 2.14 -14.53 -6.61
C ARG A 36 0.73 -14.20 -6.12
N PRO A 37 0.35 -12.92 -5.98
CA PRO A 37 -1.01 -12.55 -5.60
C PRO A 37 -2.06 -13.17 -6.53
N PHE A 38 -3.14 -13.70 -5.94
CA PHE A 38 -4.28 -14.22 -6.68
C PHE A 38 -5.16 -13.09 -7.22
N ASP A 39 -5.99 -13.40 -8.22
CA ASP A 39 -6.86 -12.39 -8.85
C ASP A 39 -7.84 -11.76 -7.85
N VAL A 40 -8.38 -12.54 -6.92
CA VAL A 40 -9.23 -12.04 -5.83
C VAL A 40 -8.49 -11.05 -4.90
N GLN A 41 -7.18 -11.23 -4.71
CA GLN A 41 -6.35 -10.31 -3.94
C GLN A 41 -6.12 -9.00 -4.71
N LEU A 42 -5.99 -9.05 -6.04
CA LEU A 42 -5.94 -7.84 -6.87
C LEU A 42 -7.24 -7.04 -6.77
N ILE A 43 -8.41 -7.72 -6.80
CA ILE A 43 -9.71 -7.09 -6.59
C ILE A 43 -9.76 -6.40 -5.22
N GLY A 44 -9.34 -7.08 -4.15
CA GLY A 44 -9.23 -6.49 -2.81
C GLY A 44 -8.35 -5.24 -2.79
N GLY A 45 -7.22 -5.26 -3.48
CA GLY A 45 -6.33 -4.11 -3.64
C GLY A 45 -7.00 -2.94 -4.36
N MET A 46 -7.81 -3.20 -5.40
CA MET A 46 -8.56 -2.18 -6.13
C MET A 46 -9.63 -1.52 -5.25
N VAL A 47 -10.34 -2.33 -4.43
CA VAL A 47 -11.33 -1.83 -3.45
C VAL A 47 -10.66 -0.90 -2.45
N LEU A 48 -9.52 -1.32 -1.87
CA LEU A 48 -8.76 -0.49 -0.93
C LEU A 48 -8.25 0.80 -1.58
N HIS A 49 -7.80 0.76 -2.85
CA HIS A 49 -7.36 1.96 -3.57
C HIS A 49 -8.48 2.98 -3.75
N LYS A 50 -9.72 2.54 -3.91
CA LYS A 50 -10.91 3.41 -3.98
C LYS A 50 -11.29 4.02 -2.63
N GLY A 51 -10.63 3.63 -1.54
CA GLY A 51 -10.99 4.04 -0.18
C GLY A 51 -12.17 3.27 0.42
N GLU A 52 -12.54 2.17 -0.19
CA GLU A 52 -13.61 1.28 0.28
C GLU A 52 -13.04 0.19 1.20
N ILE A 53 -13.91 -0.50 1.93
CA ILE A 53 -13.52 -1.60 2.84
C ILE A 53 -13.54 -2.91 2.07
N ALA A 54 -12.38 -3.59 2.00
CA ALA A 54 -12.29 -4.95 1.48
C ALA A 54 -12.40 -5.96 2.63
N GLU A 55 -13.52 -6.66 2.72
CA GLU A 55 -13.67 -7.75 3.69
C GLU A 55 -12.97 -9.01 3.16
N MET A 56 -12.05 -9.53 3.97
CA MET A 56 -11.30 -10.76 3.68
C MET A 56 -11.20 -11.62 4.94
N LYS A 57 -11.40 -12.94 4.79
CA LYS A 57 -11.27 -13.90 5.90
C LYS A 57 -9.83 -14.01 6.39
N THR A 58 -9.68 -14.50 7.61
CA THR A 58 -8.36 -14.82 8.17
C THR A 58 -7.66 -15.85 7.30
N GLY A 59 -6.37 -15.61 7.00
CA GLY A 59 -5.59 -16.50 6.12
C GLY A 59 -5.62 -16.16 4.62
N GLU A 60 -6.46 -15.25 4.16
CA GLU A 60 -6.57 -14.88 2.73
C GLU A 60 -5.48 -13.93 2.23
N GLY A 61 -4.46 -13.66 3.06
CA GLY A 61 -3.29 -12.89 2.63
C GLY A 61 -3.51 -11.37 2.60
N LYS A 62 -4.29 -10.81 3.53
CA LYS A 62 -4.55 -9.35 3.64
C LYS A 62 -3.27 -8.50 3.59
N THR A 63 -2.19 -8.98 4.20
CA THR A 63 -0.90 -8.30 4.22
C THR A 63 -0.33 -8.13 2.80
N LEU A 64 -0.46 -9.17 1.95
CA LEU A 64 -0.02 -9.12 0.57
C LEU A 64 -0.91 -8.21 -0.29
N VAL A 65 -2.21 -8.17 0.00
CA VAL A 65 -3.17 -7.27 -0.68
C VAL A 65 -2.82 -5.81 -0.44
N ALA A 66 -2.39 -5.46 0.77
CA ALA A 66 -2.11 -4.08 1.15
C ALA A 66 -0.98 -3.41 0.36
N ILE A 67 0.01 -4.17 -0.08
CA ILE A 67 1.14 -3.61 -0.85
C ILE A 67 0.73 -3.16 -2.25
N LEU A 68 -0.33 -3.71 -2.83
CA LEU A 68 -0.82 -3.34 -4.16
C LEU A 68 -1.24 -1.86 -4.21
N PRO A 69 -2.24 -1.42 -3.43
CA PRO A 69 -2.61 -0.01 -3.41
C PRO A 69 -1.54 0.87 -2.75
N ALA A 70 -0.73 0.33 -1.83
CA ALA A 70 0.35 1.08 -1.21
C ALA A 70 1.40 1.50 -2.23
N TYR A 71 1.83 0.59 -3.09
CA TYR A 71 2.76 0.90 -4.18
C TYR A 71 2.17 1.94 -5.14
N LEU A 72 0.94 1.70 -5.63
CA LEU A 72 0.27 2.61 -6.56
C LEU A 72 0.18 4.04 -6.02
N ASN A 73 -0.26 4.18 -4.76
CA ASN A 73 -0.40 5.49 -4.14
C ASN A 73 0.96 6.15 -3.86
N ALA A 74 2.00 5.37 -3.54
CA ALA A 74 3.36 5.88 -3.32
C ALA A 74 4.00 6.46 -4.59
N LEU A 75 3.60 6.01 -5.79
CA LEU A 75 4.06 6.57 -7.06
C LEU A 75 3.72 8.06 -7.22
N SER A 76 2.70 8.55 -6.51
CA SER A 76 2.36 9.97 -6.49
C SER A 76 3.41 10.87 -5.83
N GLY A 77 4.42 10.29 -5.16
CA GLY A 77 5.44 11.00 -4.40
C GLY A 77 5.00 11.52 -3.03
N LYS A 78 3.72 11.39 -2.68
CA LYS A 78 3.19 11.88 -1.39
C LYS A 78 3.48 10.93 -0.21
N GLY A 79 3.90 9.71 -0.50
CA GLY A 79 4.06 8.67 0.50
C GLY A 79 2.76 8.02 0.95
N VAL A 80 2.86 6.85 1.57
CA VAL A 80 1.71 6.06 2.04
C VAL A 80 2.00 5.49 3.42
N HIS A 81 1.04 5.55 4.30
CA HIS A 81 1.05 4.86 5.58
C HIS A 81 0.18 3.60 5.51
N VAL A 82 0.77 2.45 5.80
CA VAL A 82 0.06 1.18 6.00
C VAL A 82 -0.05 0.92 7.49
N VAL A 83 -1.24 1.06 8.05
CA VAL A 83 -1.50 0.99 9.49
C VAL A 83 -1.93 -0.41 9.90
N THR A 84 -1.34 -0.94 10.96
CA THR A 84 -1.66 -2.24 11.56
C THR A 84 -2.06 -2.09 13.03
N VAL A 85 -2.62 -3.14 13.63
CA VAL A 85 -3.17 -3.07 15.00
C VAL A 85 -2.12 -3.08 16.12
N ASN A 86 -0.87 -3.47 15.84
CA ASN A 86 0.19 -3.50 16.84
C ASN A 86 1.60 -3.43 16.22
N ASP A 87 2.59 -3.11 17.06
CA ASP A 87 3.98 -2.92 16.66
C ASP A 87 4.63 -4.19 16.12
N TYR A 88 4.22 -5.36 16.64
CA TYR A 88 4.72 -6.65 16.16
C TYR A 88 4.33 -6.88 14.69
N LEU A 89 3.07 -6.68 14.35
CA LEU A 89 2.58 -6.84 12.98
C LEU A 89 3.23 -5.82 12.03
N ALA A 90 3.38 -4.57 12.47
CA ALA A 90 4.03 -3.56 11.65
C ALA A 90 5.49 -3.91 11.34
N ARG A 91 6.25 -4.38 12.34
CA ARG A 91 7.61 -4.83 12.15
C ARG A 91 7.67 -6.02 11.20
N ARG A 92 6.88 -7.05 11.47
CA ARG A 92 6.80 -8.25 10.63
C ARG A 92 6.48 -7.90 9.18
N ASP A 93 5.46 -7.08 8.97
CA ASP A 93 4.98 -6.72 7.63
C ASP A 93 5.99 -5.81 6.92
N CYS A 94 6.63 -4.87 7.63
CA CYS A 94 7.69 -4.04 7.10
C CYS A 94 8.94 -4.86 6.67
N GLU A 95 9.32 -5.85 7.47
CA GLU A 95 10.45 -6.73 7.17
C GLU A 95 10.14 -7.74 6.05
N TRP A 96 8.93 -8.27 6.03
CA TRP A 96 8.52 -9.31 5.09
C TRP A 96 8.02 -8.71 3.76
N VAL A 97 6.81 -8.15 3.74
CA VAL A 97 6.23 -7.65 2.48
C VAL A 97 6.83 -6.30 2.04
N GLY A 98 7.43 -5.55 2.95
CA GLY A 98 8.17 -4.32 2.64
C GLY A 98 9.38 -4.53 1.73
N GLN A 99 9.84 -5.77 1.53
CA GLN A 99 10.88 -6.10 0.56
C GLN A 99 10.42 -5.82 -0.89
N VAL A 100 9.12 -5.99 -1.19
CA VAL A 100 8.58 -5.80 -2.53
C VAL A 100 8.67 -4.34 -2.99
N PRO A 101 8.15 -3.35 -2.26
CA PRO A 101 8.34 -1.95 -2.64
C PRO A 101 9.80 -1.51 -2.62
N ARG A 102 10.65 -2.04 -1.72
CA ARG A 102 12.10 -1.76 -1.75
C ARG A 102 12.75 -2.27 -3.04
N PHE A 103 12.40 -3.47 -3.47
CA PHE A 103 12.87 -4.04 -4.75
C PHE A 103 12.45 -3.17 -5.95
N LEU A 104 11.30 -2.52 -5.86
CA LEU A 104 10.78 -1.60 -6.87
C LEU A 104 11.30 -0.15 -6.71
N GLY A 105 12.30 0.07 -5.86
CA GLY A 105 12.98 1.36 -5.71
C GLY A 105 12.34 2.33 -4.72
N LEU A 106 11.31 1.90 -3.97
CA LEU A 106 10.70 2.74 -2.94
C LEU A 106 11.41 2.58 -1.59
N GLN A 107 11.41 3.64 -0.80
CA GLN A 107 11.87 3.59 0.58
C GLN A 107 10.75 3.11 1.51
N VAL A 108 11.10 2.23 2.45
CA VAL A 108 10.15 1.68 3.42
C VAL A 108 10.69 1.90 4.81
N GLY A 109 10.00 2.71 5.60
CA GLY A 109 10.29 2.99 6.99
C GLY A 109 9.30 2.35 7.95
N LEU A 110 9.72 2.05 9.17
CA LEU A 110 8.90 1.52 10.24
C LEU A 110 8.73 2.59 11.32
N ILE A 111 7.50 2.89 11.66
CA ILE A 111 7.15 3.76 12.79
C ILE A 111 6.51 2.87 13.85
N GLN A 112 7.12 2.83 15.03
CA GLN A 112 6.63 2.09 16.18
C GLN A 112 6.42 3.03 17.35
N ARG A 113 5.53 2.68 18.27
CA ARG A 113 5.32 3.44 19.49
C ARG A 113 6.51 3.26 20.43
N MET A 114 7.20 4.33 20.74
CA MET A 114 8.10 4.33 21.90
C MET A 114 7.26 4.59 23.16
N SER A 115 7.13 3.54 23.98
CA SER A 115 6.72 3.48 25.39
C SER A 115 5.88 4.64 25.96
N SER A 116 4.78 4.23 26.62
CA SER A 116 3.96 4.85 27.67
C SER A 116 2.97 5.97 27.29
N HIS A 117 1.73 5.67 27.70
CA HIS A 117 0.52 6.49 27.88
C HIS A 117 -0.27 6.93 26.62
N HIS A 118 -1.41 6.24 26.50
CA HIS A 118 -2.62 6.66 25.78
C HIS A 118 -2.47 7.39 24.42
N MET A 119 -2.69 6.69 23.36
CA MET A 119 -3.65 6.93 22.29
C MET A 119 -3.42 6.05 21.05
N PHE A 120 -4.50 5.70 20.45
CA PHE A 120 -4.78 4.87 19.29
C PHE A 120 -4.00 5.22 18.00
N ILE A 121 -2.74 4.95 17.89
CA ILE A 121 -2.15 4.76 16.55
C ILE A 121 -1.03 3.75 16.71
N THR A 122 -1.29 2.62 16.20
CA THR A 122 -0.39 1.49 16.16
C THR A 122 0.48 1.59 14.93
N ALA A 123 1.68 1.18 15.04
CA ALA A 123 2.77 1.12 14.10
C ALA A 123 2.43 1.24 12.61
N VAL A 124 3.17 2.06 11.91
CA VAL A 124 2.97 2.40 10.51
C VAL A 124 4.17 1.99 9.70
N CYS A 125 3.96 1.26 8.61
CA CYS A 125 4.95 1.10 7.57
C CYS A 125 4.78 2.25 6.57
N ALA A 126 5.74 3.15 6.50
CA ALA A 126 5.72 4.27 5.57
C ALA A 126 6.46 3.89 4.28
N ILE A 127 5.82 4.09 3.14
CA ILE A 127 6.38 3.80 1.81
C ILE A 127 6.42 5.10 1.02
N SER A 128 7.57 5.49 0.51
CA SER A 128 7.72 6.75 -0.24
C SER A 128 8.75 6.65 -1.35
N ASN A 129 8.61 7.53 -2.33
CA ASN A 129 9.56 7.72 -3.43
C ASN A 129 10.71 8.68 -3.06
N CYS A 130 10.56 9.42 -1.94
CA CYS A 130 11.51 10.42 -1.48
C CYS A 130 12.04 10.04 -0.10
N PRO A 131 13.20 10.58 0.33
CA PRO A 131 13.65 10.45 1.71
C PRO A 131 12.55 10.86 2.68
N TYR A 132 12.35 10.07 3.71
CA TYR A 132 11.26 10.24 4.70
C TYR A 132 11.14 11.66 5.26
N SER A 133 12.27 12.36 5.37
CA SER A 133 12.36 13.74 5.86
C SER A 133 11.74 14.80 4.93
N SER A 134 11.50 14.48 3.66
CA SER A 134 10.98 15.41 2.65
C SER A 134 9.50 15.24 2.32
N VAL A 135 8.83 14.25 2.91
CA VAL A 135 7.41 13.97 2.63
C VAL A 135 6.53 14.74 3.61
N THR A 136 5.80 15.73 3.11
CA THR A 136 4.92 16.61 3.90
C THR A 136 3.47 16.13 3.98
N SER A 137 3.08 15.16 3.16
CA SER A 137 1.70 14.65 3.06
C SER A 137 1.70 13.16 2.76
N PHE A 138 0.87 12.39 3.47
CA PHE A 138 0.75 10.95 3.32
C PHE A 138 -0.69 10.54 3.02
N SER A 139 -0.84 9.52 2.17
CA SER A 139 -2.08 8.76 2.04
C SER A 139 -2.10 7.63 3.06
N THR A 140 -3.19 7.46 3.79
CA THR A 140 -3.30 6.43 4.84
C THR A 140 -4.13 5.26 4.35
N LEU A 141 -3.55 4.05 4.42
CA LEU A 141 -4.23 2.79 4.20
C LEU A 141 -4.37 2.07 5.54
N ILE A 142 -5.61 1.87 5.99
CA ILE A 142 -5.89 1.19 7.25
C ILE A 142 -6.24 -0.26 6.95
N LEU A 143 -5.39 -1.19 7.41
CA LEU A 143 -5.69 -2.62 7.41
C LEU A 143 -6.36 -2.98 8.73
N LYS A 144 -7.67 -3.23 8.70
CA LYS A 144 -8.34 -3.93 9.80
C LYS A 144 -8.08 -5.43 9.64
N THR A 145 -7.33 -6.00 10.55
CA THR A 145 -7.20 -7.45 10.73
C THR A 145 -8.33 -7.98 11.59
#